data_a499c65a1ba6a4d68c2b69e9266af308
#
_entry.id   a499c65a1ba6a4d68c2b69e9266af308
#
_cell.length_a   1.000
_cell.length_b   1.000
_cell.length_c   1.000
_cell.angle_alpha   90.00
_cell.angle_beta   90.00
_cell.angle_gamma   90.00
#
_symmetry.space_group_name_H-M   'P 1'
#
loop_
_entity.id
_entity.type
_entity.pdbx_description
1 polymer ?
#
loop_
_entity_poly.entity_id
_entity_poly.type
_entity_poly.pdbx_seq_one_letter_code
_entity_poly.pdbx_strand_id
1 'polypeptide(L)'
;MNYTQILSRLFSVALAFFVFGCNTDDPKKEDAPELITKVTLTFTPVNGGTPIVVSASDPDGEGVQDLAPEDEIVLADGTAYDLSLELINELAAPTEEGYDISEEVKEEGDEHMFFYGWTNDLFSSPTGNGNIDSRADQVIYTDNDSKNLPIGLLTRWTTIDTGSAHSHTTPTTGTFRIVLKHQPGLKNGTSGVNIGETDMDITFSITLP
;
A
#
# COMPACT_ATOMS: atom_id res chain seq x y z
N MET A 1 -28.33 64.91 -65.86
CA MET A 1 -28.28 63.40 -66.06
C MET A 1 -27.18 62.88 -65.13
N ASN A 2 -27.56 62.19 -64.09
CA ASN A 2 -26.75 61.97 -62.90
C ASN A 2 -26.18 60.57 -62.91
N TYR A 3 -24.88 60.49 -62.79
CA TYR A 3 -24.26 59.19 -62.56
C TYR A 3 -23.99 59.03 -61.08
N THR A 4 -24.64 58.05 -60.47
CA THR A 4 -24.56 57.74 -59.13
C THR A 4 -23.29 56.88 -58.85
N GLN A 5 -22.42 57.37 -57.99
CA GLN A 5 -21.22 56.66 -57.57
C GLN A 5 -21.59 55.49 -56.60
N ILE A 6 -21.18 54.31 -56.98
CA ILE A 6 -21.27 53.13 -56.14
C ILE A 6 -20.00 53.10 -55.28
N LEU A 7 -20.17 53.39 -53.99
CA LEU A 7 -19.09 53.19 -53.00
C LEU A 7 -19.05 51.67 -52.61
N SER A 8 -18.00 51.02 -53.06
CA SER A 8 -17.63 49.69 -52.63
C SER A 8 -17.10 49.77 -51.19
N ARG A 9 -17.85 49.27 -50.24
CA ARG A 9 -17.38 49.02 -48.88
C ARG A 9 -16.75 47.63 -48.80
N LEU A 10 -15.43 47.60 -48.72
CA LEU A 10 -14.66 46.44 -48.33
C LEU A 10 -14.94 46.11 -46.86
N PHE A 11 -15.64 45.03 -46.65
CA PHE A 11 -15.89 44.48 -45.35
C PHE A 11 -14.71 43.56 -44.98
N SER A 12 -13.76 44.09 -44.20
CA SER A 12 -12.67 43.27 -43.63
C SER A 12 -13.25 42.41 -42.52
N VAL A 13 -13.41 41.10 -42.79
CA VAL A 13 -13.73 40.11 -41.80
C VAL A 13 -12.44 39.76 -41.05
N ALA A 14 -12.28 40.30 -39.86
CA ALA A 14 -11.23 39.88 -38.94
C ALA A 14 -11.65 38.51 -38.33
N LEU A 15 -11.01 37.46 -38.83
CA LEU A 15 -11.14 36.12 -38.29
C LEU A 15 -10.37 36.06 -36.97
N ALA A 16 -11.04 36.26 -35.85
CA ALA A 16 -10.48 36.02 -34.52
C ALA A 16 -10.34 34.50 -34.29
N PHE A 17 -9.10 34.02 -34.38
CA PHE A 17 -8.76 32.69 -33.88
C PHE A 17 -8.90 32.67 -32.35
N PHE A 18 -10.00 32.14 -31.85
CA PHE A 18 -10.09 31.70 -30.47
C PHE A 18 -9.24 30.46 -30.34
N VAL A 19 -8.04 30.60 -29.83
CA VAL A 19 -7.25 29.48 -29.28
C VAL A 19 -7.99 29.05 -28.00
N PHE A 20 -8.85 28.04 -28.09
CA PHE A 20 -9.26 27.29 -26.92
C PHE A 20 -8.00 26.57 -26.44
N GLY A 21 -7.33 27.13 -25.45
CA GLY A 21 -6.40 26.40 -24.64
C GLY A 21 -7.22 25.31 -23.95
N CYS A 22 -7.08 24.07 -24.38
CA CYS A 22 -7.39 22.96 -23.51
C CYS A 22 -6.48 23.12 -22.28
N ASN A 23 -7.02 23.60 -21.18
CA ASN A 23 -6.52 23.20 -19.89
C ASN A 23 -6.81 21.70 -19.84
N THR A 24 -5.82 20.90 -20.08
CA THR A 24 -5.77 19.55 -19.56
C THR A 24 -5.45 19.71 -18.08
N ASP A 25 -6.46 20.07 -17.27
CA ASP A 25 -6.44 19.64 -15.90
C ASP A 25 -6.44 18.11 -16.03
N ASP A 26 -5.33 17.47 -15.69
CA ASP A 26 -5.33 16.03 -15.51
C ASP A 26 -6.55 15.68 -14.66
N PRO A 27 -7.38 14.69 -15.07
CA PRO A 27 -8.45 14.26 -14.22
C PRO A 27 -7.82 13.97 -12.86
N LYS A 28 -8.33 14.59 -11.79
CA LYS A 28 -7.95 14.19 -10.45
C LYS A 28 -8.16 12.71 -10.40
N LYS A 29 -7.10 11.96 -10.03
CA LYS A 29 -7.19 10.54 -9.77
C LYS A 29 -8.40 10.35 -8.87
N GLU A 30 -9.34 9.50 -9.27
CA GLU A 30 -10.54 9.29 -8.47
C GLU A 30 -10.10 8.67 -7.14
N ASP A 31 -10.74 9.07 -6.05
CA ASP A 31 -10.53 8.52 -4.70
C ASP A 31 -11.13 7.09 -4.61
N ALA A 32 -10.84 6.24 -5.59
CA ALA A 32 -11.28 4.86 -5.62
C ALA A 32 -10.24 3.97 -4.88
N PRO A 33 -10.68 2.95 -4.14
CA PRO A 33 -9.76 1.99 -3.53
C PRO A 33 -8.82 1.37 -4.57
N GLU A 34 -7.57 1.14 -4.18
CA GLU A 34 -6.58 0.50 -5.05
C GLU A 34 -6.98 -0.93 -5.37
N LEU A 35 -6.96 -1.30 -6.66
CA LEU A 35 -7.26 -2.66 -7.09
C LEU A 35 -6.03 -3.55 -6.90
N ILE A 36 -5.98 -4.24 -5.77
CA ILE A 36 -4.87 -5.12 -5.39
C ILE A 36 -5.29 -6.57 -5.62
N THR A 37 -4.70 -7.23 -6.61
CA THR A 37 -5.00 -8.64 -6.91
C THR A 37 -3.95 -9.60 -6.39
N LYS A 38 -2.77 -9.08 -6.00
CA LYS A 38 -1.71 -9.89 -5.40
C LYS A 38 -0.89 -9.09 -4.41
N VAL A 39 -0.59 -9.72 -3.29
CA VAL A 39 0.32 -9.21 -2.27
C VAL A 39 1.42 -10.24 -2.03
N THR A 40 2.67 -9.78 -2.06
CA THR A 40 3.84 -10.60 -1.75
C THR A 40 4.54 -10.03 -0.53
N LEU A 41 4.71 -10.88 0.49
CA LEU A 41 5.47 -10.58 1.70
C LEU A 41 6.85 -11.23 1.58
N THR A 42 7.92 -10.45 1.70
CA THR A 42 9.28 -10.97 1.70
C THR A 42 9.95 -10.65 3.04
N PHE A 43 10.16 -11.69 3.85
CA PHE A 43 10.90 -11.60 5.12
C PHE A 43 12.37 -11.93 4.86
N THR A 44 13.23 -10.92 4.88
CA THR A 44 14.68 -11.06 4.67
C THR A 44 15.40 -11.10 6.02
N PRO A 45 16.08 -12.21 6.37
CA PRO A 45 16.84 -12.28 7.62
C PRO A 45 17.96 -11.22 7.66
N VAL A 46 17.97 -10.37 8.70
CA VAL A 46 18.93 -9.24 8.84
C VAL A 46 20.38 -9.72 8.87
N ASN A 47 20.64 -10.88 9.46
CA ASN A 47 21.97 -11.46 9.57
C ASN A 47 22.38 -12.32 8.37
N GLY A 48 21.62 -12.26 7.28
CA GLY A 48 21.82 -13.08 6.08
C GLY A 48 21.09 -14.40 6.17
N GLY A 49 20.83 -14.99 5.02
CA GLY A 49 20.04 -16.22 4.84
C GLY A 49 19.13 -16.11 3.64
N THR A 50 18.36 -17.16 3.39
CA THR A 50 17.38 -17.17 2.30
C THR A 50 16.13 -16.40 2.76
N PRO A 51 15.64 -15.42 1.98
CA PRO A 51 14.36 -14.79 2.26
C PRO A 51 13.21 -15.79 2.27
N ILE A 52 12.23 -15.54 3.12
CA ILE A 52 10.96 -16.27 3.17
C ILE A 52 9.95 -15.42 2.44
N VAL A 53 9.34 -15.99 1.40
CA VAL A 53 8.38 -15.30 0.54
C VAL A 53 7.05 -16.02 0.66
N VAL A 54 6.00 -15.27 0.97
CA VAL A 54 4.61 -15.75 1.02
C VAL A 54 3.73 -14.79 0.25
N SER A 55 2.64 -15.29 -0.30
CA SER A 55 1.73 -14.51 -1.12
C SER A 55 0.26 -14.70 -0.74
N ALA A 56 -0.53 -13.76 -1.21
CA ALA A 56 -1.96 -13.81 -1.26
C ALA A 56 -2.44 -13.30 -2.61
N SER A 57 -3.48 -13.88 -3.16
CA SER A 57 -4.04 -13.48 -4.44
C SER A 57 -5.57 -13.38 -4.42
N ASP A 58 -6.07 -12.53 -5.30
CA ASP A 58 -7.46 -12.36 -5.66
C ASP A 58 -7.53 -12.34 -7.19
N PRO A 59 -7.78 -13.49 -7.83
CA PRO A 59 -7.70 -13.60 -9.30
C PRO A 59 -8.78 -12.84 -10.06
N ASP A 60 -9.90 -12.50 -9.43
CA ASP A 60 -11.02 -11.79 -10.08
C ASP A 60 -11.05 -10.29 -9.75
N GLY A 61 -10.36 -9.84 -8.70
CA GLY A 61 -10.14 -8.43 -8.40
C GLY A 61 -11.41 -7.69 -7.96
N GLU A 62 -12.42 -8.39 -7.48
CA GLU A 62 -13.68 -7.81 -7.03
C GLU A 62 -13.69 -7.51 -5.52
N GLY A 63 -12.99 -6.48 -5.08
CA GLY A 63 -13.11 -5.98 -3.71
C GLY A 63 -11.90 -6.21 -2.82
N VAL A 64 -11.85 -5.52 -1.69
CA VAL A 64 -10.71 -5.46 -0.79
C VAL A 64 -10.58 -6.64 0.17
N GLN A 65 -11.57 -7.53 0.24
CA GLN A 65 -11.61 -8.64 1.21
C GLN A 65 -11.40 -10.03 0.60
N ASP A 66 -11.27 -10.10 -0.70
CA ASP A 66 -11.20 -11.37 -1.43
C ASP A 66 -9.77 -11.90 -1.59
N LEU A 67 -8.76 -11.10 -1.20
CA LEU A 67 -7.39 -11.57 -1.11
C LEU A 67 -7.26 -12.74 -0.13
N ALA A 68 -6.85 -13.89 -0.63
CA ALA A 68 -6.67 -15.11 0.16
C ALA A 68 -5.19 -15.50 0.24
N PRO A 69 -4.64 -15.74 1.47
CA PRO A 69 -3.29 -16.27 1.61
C PRO A 69 -3.13 -17.60 0.88
N GLU A 70 -2.05 -17.72 0.09
CA GLU A 70 -1.66 -18.95 -0.59
C GLU A 70 -0.72 -19.79 0.27
N ASP A 71 0.00 -19.14 1.19
CA ASP A 71 1.03 -19.72 2.02
C ASP A 71 0.85 -19.35 3.50
N GLU A 72 1.44 -20.17 4.39
CA GLU A 72 1.64 -19.84 5.79
C GLU A 72 2.99 -19.14 5.97
N ILE A 73 3.04 -18.12 6.85
CA ILE A 73 4.30 -17.49 7.25
C ILE A 73 5.02 -18.42 8.23
N VAL A 74 6.20 -18.94 7.86
CA VAL A 74 7.02 -19.79 8.74
C VAL A 74 8.35 -19.09 8.98
N LEU A 75 8.54 -18.50 10.17
CA LEU A 75 9.73 -17.74 10.54
C LEU A 75 10.56 -18.51 11.57
N ALA A 76 11.88 -18.45 11.44
CA ALA A 76 12.78 -19.02 12.44
C ALA A 76 12.69 -18.24 13.76
N ASP A 77 12.85 -18.97 14.86
CA ASP A 77 12.89 -18.46 16.22
C ASP A 77 14.08 -17.53 16.45
N GLY A 78 13.97 -16.52 17.33
CA GLY A 78 15.02 -15.60 17.71
C GLY A 78 15.67 -14.82 16.57
N THR A 79 14.98 -14.67 15.43
CA THR A 79 15.53 -14.12 14.19
C THR A 79 14.94 -12.76 13.87
N ALA A 80 15.80 -11.81 13.50
CA ALA A 80 15.40 -10.50 13.01
C ALA A 80 15.22 -10.53 11.49
N TYR A 81 14.09 -9.97 11.02
CA TYR A 81 13.72 -9.87 9.61
C TYR A 81 13.40 -8.44 9.22
N ASP A 82 13.82 -8.04 8.02
CA ASP A 82 13.25 -6.93 7.30
C ASP A 82 12.11 -7.49 6.42
N LEU A 83 10.91 -6.99 6.62
CA LEU A 83 9.74 -7.29 5.79
C LEU A 83 9.60 -6.21 4.73
N SER A 84 9.44 -6.63 3.47
CA SER A 84 8.95 -5.79 2.39
C SER A 84 7.65 -6.33 1.82
N LEU A 85 6.73 -5.43 1.49
CA LEU A 85 5.49 -5.72 0.79
C LEU A 85 5.62 -5.30 -0.68
N GLU A 86 5.11 -6.14 -1.58
CA GLU A 86 4.88 -5.84 -2.98
C GLU A 86 3.40 -6.08 -3.27
N LEU A 87 2.74 -5.08 -3.84
CA LEU A 87 1.33 -5.11 -4.22
C LEU A 87 1.22 -4.88 -5.71
N ILE A 88 0.50 -5.75 -6.40
CA ILE A 88 0.29 -5.61 -7.83
C ILE A 88 -1.17 -5.86 -8.21
N ASN A 89 -1.55 -5.28 -9.33
CA ASN A 89 -2.79 -5.54 -10.03
C ASN A 89 -2.47 -6.37 -11.29
N GLU A 90 -2.59 -7.70 -11.18
CA GLU A 90 -2.32 -8.62 -12.30
C GLU A 90 -3.35 -8.52 -13.45
N LEU A 91 -4.44 -7.78 -13.26
CA LEU A 91 -5.43 -7.50 -14.33
C LEU A 91 -4.97 -6.38 -15.26
N ALA A 92 -4.07 -5.51 -14.80
CA ALA A 92 -3.38 -4.53 -15.63
C ALA A 92 -2.17 -5.16 -16.34
N ALA A 93 -1.74 -4.60 -17.47
CA ALA A 93 -0.51 -5.05 -18.11
C ALA A 93 0.72 -4.51 -17.34
N PRO A 94 1.84 -5.25 -17.27
CA PRO A 94 3.03 -4.85 -16.50
C PRO A 94 3.66 -3.50 -16.88
N THR A 95 3.23 -2.89 -17.98
CA THR A 95 3.69 -1.58 -18.46
C THR A 95 2.64 -0.48 -18.30
N GLU A 96 1.49 -0.80 -17.75
CA GLU A 96 0.41 0.15 -17.49
C GLU A 96 0.57 0.77 -16.10
N GLU A 97 0.20 2.04 -16.01
CA GLU A 97 -0.04 2.70 -14.74
C GLU A 97 -1.13 1.92 -13.98
N GLY A 98 -0.96 1.71 -12.69
CA GLY A 98 -1.87 0.89 -11.88
C GLY A 98 -1.57 -0.63 -11.94
N TYR A 99 -0.44 -1.09 -12.52
CA TYR A 99 0.05 -2.45 -12.33
C TYR A 99 0.84 -2.59 -11.03
N ASP A 100 1.80 -1.69 -10.78
CA ASP A 100 2.61 -1.66 -9.55
C ASP A 100 1.96 -0.74 -8.51
N ILE A 101 1.07 -1.32 -7.73
CA ILE A 101 0.36 -0.61 -6.66
C ILE A 101 1.31 -0.24 -5.53
N SER A 102 2.44 -0.94 -5.34
CA SER A 102 3.43 -0.56 -4.33
C SER A 102 4.09 0.76 -4.64
N GLU A 103 4.39 1.02 -5.93
CA GLU A 103 4.97 2.30 -6.37
C GLU A 103 3.96 3.42 -6.17
N GLU A 104 2.69 3.21 -6.51
CA GLU A 104 1.60 4.14 -6.31
C GLU A 104 1.39 4.51 -4.83
N VAL A 105 1.26 3.51 -3.95
CA VAL A 105 1.19 3.70 -2.49
C VAL A 105 2.39 4.47 -1.94
N LYS A 106 3.57 4.28 -2.54
CA LYS A 106 4.79 4.99 -2.13
C LYS A 106 4.81 6.44 -2.60
N GLU A 107 4.36 6.71 -3.84
CA GLU A 107 4.25 8.06 -4.40
C GLU A 107 3.20 8.89 -3.65
N GLU A 108 2.07 8.27 -3.31
CA GLU A 108 0.99 8.84 -2.51
C GLU A 108 1.13 8.51 -1.01
N GLY A 109 2.36 8.35 -0.56
CA GLY A 109 2.67 7.94 0.81
C GLY A 109 2.08 8.85 1.88
N ASP A 110 1.78 10.12 1.58
CA ASP A 110 1.12 11.04 2.52
C ASP A 110 -0.40 10.83 2.64
N GLU A 111 -0.94 9.86 1.88
CA GLU A 111 -2.34 9.44 1.93
C GLU A 111 -2.49 7.96 2.33
N HIS A 112 -1.44 7.12 2.17
CA HIS A 112 -1.48 5.69 2.46
C HIS A 112 -0.74 5.32 3.75
N MET A 113 -1.27 4.35 4.49
CA MET A 113 -0.60 3.76 5.64
C MET A 113 -1.01 2.30 5.86
N PHE A 114 -0.01 1.45 6.08
CA PHE A 114 -0.22 0.09 6.55
C PHE A 114 -0.31 0.03 8.07
N PHE A 115 -1.25 -0.77 8.55
CA PHE A 115 -1.40 -1.15 9.95
C PHE A 115 -1.19 -2.65 10.08
N TYR A 116 -0.58 -3.05 11.18
CA TYR A 116 -0.21 -4.43 11.44
C TYR A 116 -0.81 -4.92 12.75
N GLY A 117 -1.31 -6.15 12.75
CA GLY A 117 -1.76 -6.83 13.94
C GLY A 117 -1.28 -8.28 13.97
N TRP A 118 -0.96 -8.78 15.13
CA TRP A 118 -0.49 -10.16 15.29
C TRP A 118 -0.93 -10.77 16.63
N THR A 119 -0.89 -12.09 16.71
CA THR A 119 -1.09 -12.79 17.97
C THR A 119 0.04 -12.43 18.94
N ASN A 120 -0.29 -12.09 20.19
CA ASN A 120 0.71 -11.80 21.23
C ASN A 120 1.78 -12.88 21.34
N ASP A 121 2.96 -12.49 21.76
CA ASP A 121 4.09 -13.38 22.04
C ASP A 121 4.67 -14.11 20.81
N LEU A 122 4.42 -13.62 19.59
CA LEU A 122 5.10 -14.08 18.37
C LEU A 122 6.42 -13.31 18.13
N PHE A 123 6.45 -12.03 18.52
CA PHE A 123 7.61 -11.16 18.30
C PHE A 123 8.12 -10.59 19.62
N SER A 124 9.44 -10.57 19.76
CA SER A 124 10.15 -9.86 20.82
C SER A 124 10.35 -8.38 20.48
N SER A 125 10.28 -8.04 19.19
CA SER A 125 10.33 -6.67 18.68
C SER A 125 9.65 -6.57 17.31
N PRO A 126 8.61 -5.74 17.15
CA PRO A 126 7.89 -5.02 18.20
C PRO A 126 7.17 -5.96 19.16
N THR A 127 6.91 -5.53 20.39
CA THR A 127 6.12 -6.26 21.39
C THR A 127 4.64 -5.89 21.29
N GLY A 128 3.77 -6.72 21.90
CA GLY A 128 2.32 -6.51 21.92
C GLY A 128 1.61 -7.22 20.77
N ASN A 129 0.56 -6.62 20.25
CA ASN A 129 -0.31 -7.18 19.22
C ASN A 129 -0.53 -6.26 18.01
N GLY A 130 0.25 -5.19 17.89
CA GLY A 130 0.22 -4.28 16.75
C GLY A 130 -0.57 -3.00 16.96
N ASN A 131 -0.82 -2.28 15.87
CA ASN A 131 -1.44 -0.96 15.89
C ASN A 131 -2.79 -0.89 15.15
N ILE A 132 -3.41 -2.04 14.88
CA ILE A 132 -4.75 -2.09 14.30
C ILE A 132 -5.79 -1.62 15.34
N ASP A 133 -5.68 -2.10 16.58
CA ASP A 133 -6.63 -1.75 17.64
C ASP A 133 -6.29 -0.42 18.31
N SER A 134 -5.01 -0.09 18.40
CA SER A 134 -4.50 1.12 19.04
C SER A 134 -3.33 1.71 18.28
N ARG A 135 -3.47 2.95 17.77
CA ARG A 135 -2.38 3.64 17.07
C ARG A 135 -1.16 3.91 17.97
N ALA A 136 -1.32 3.81 19.29
CA ALA A 136 -0.22 3.98 20.25
C ALA A 136 0.68 2.74 20.36
N ASP A 137 0.20 1.58 19.91
CA ASP A 137 1.01 0.35 19.86
C ASP A 137 2.11 0.49 18.81
N GLN A 138 3.26 -0.13 19.09
CA GLN A 138 4.45 0.08 18.27
C GLN A 138 4.56 -0.94 17.14
N VAL A 139 4.79 -0.43 15.93
CA VAL A 139 5.30 -1.16 14.77
C VAL A 139 6.61 -0.48 14.36
N ILE A 140 7.62 -1.26 13.98
CA ILE A 140 8.91 -0.70 13.56
C ILE A 140 8.86 -0.47 12.04
N TYR A 141 8.40 0.71 11.66
CA TYR A 141 8.42 1.19 10.28
C TYR A 141 9.82 1.63 9.88
N THR A 142 10.26 1.28 8.68
CA THR A 142 11.56 1.67 8.13
C THR A 142 11.44 2.56 6.89
N ASP A 143 10.22 2.85 6.47
CA ASP A 143 9.88 3.79 5.40
C ASP A 143 8.95 4.91 5.91
N ASN A 144 9.06 6.08 5.27
CA ASN A 144 8.27 7.24 5.62
C ASN A 144 7.88 8.04 4.38
N ASP A 145 6.77 8.74 4.48
CA ASP A 145 6.32 9.72 3.50
C ASP A 145 7.09 11.06 3.55
N SER A 146 6.71 11.99 2.70
CA SER A 146 7.31 13.33 2.62
C SER A 146 7.12 14.18 3.89
N LYS A 147 6.16 13.82 4.75
CA LYS A 147 5.88 14.47 6.04
C LYS A 147 6.55 13.74 7.21
N ASN A 148 7.38 12.74 6.91
CA ASN A 148 8.04 11.87 7.89
C ASN A 148 7.06 11.05 8.75
N LEU A 149 5.90 10.68 8.17
CA LEU A 149 4.96 9.74 8.75
C LEU A 149 5.17 8.36 8.11
N PRO A 150 4.94 7.26 8.84
CA PRO A 150 5.15 5.91 8.30
C PRO A 150 4.23 5.62 7.13
N ILE A 151 4.76 4.88 6.13
CA ILE A 151 3.96 4.24 5.07
C ILE A 151 3.68 2.79 5.47
N GLY A 152 4.72 1.98 5.65
CA GLY A 152 4.66 0.61 6.12
C GLY A 152 4.82 -0.46 5.03
N LEU A 153 5.29 -0.10 3.84
CA LEU A 153 5.76 -1.08 2.86
C LEU A 153 7.01 -1.80 3.35
N LEU A 154 7.78 -1.14 4.22
CA LEU A 154 8.99 -1.67 4.82
C LEU A 154 8.92 -1.60 6.35
N THR A 155 9.10 -2.76 7.00
CA THR A 155 9.04 -2.89 8.45
C THR A 155 10.10 -3.85 8.97
N ARG A 156 10.41 -3.79 10.28
CA ARG A 156 11.36 -4.72 10.92
C ARG A 156 10.71 -5.50 12.04
N TRP A 157 11.03 -6.78 12.11
CA TRP A 157 10.46 -7.76 13.04
C TRP A 157 11.54 -8.63 13.64
N THR A 158 11.42 -8.97 14.91
CA THR A 158 12.27 -9.97 15.56
C THR A 158 11.36 -10.97 16.26
N THR A 159 11.42 -12.23 15.86
CA THR A 159 10.66 -13.31 16.50
C THR A 159 11.10 -13.51 17.94
N ILE A 160 10.24 -14.10 18.78
CA ILE A 160 10.67 -14.48 20.12
C ILE A 160 11.80 -15.50 20.02
N ASP A 161 12.71 -15.45 21.01
CA ASP A 161 13.71 -16.50 21.25
C ASP A 161 13.17 -17.43 22.32
N THR A 162 12.69 -18.59 21.93
CA THR A 162 12.18 -19.60 22.84
C THR A 162 13.31 -20.37 23.52
N GLY A 163 14.58 -20.07 23.14
CA GLY A 163 15.80 -20.59 23.70
C GLY A 163 16.12 -22.02 23.27
N SER A 164 17.33 -22.22 22.80
CA SER A 164 17.86 -23.54 22.40
C SER A 164 17.92 -24.58 23.55
N ALA A 165 17.53 -24.20 24.77
CA ALA A 165 17.48 -25.10 25.94
C ALA A 165 16.15 -25.85 26.08
N HIS A 166 15.14 -25.47 25.36
CA HIS A 166 13.87 -26.16 25.33
C HIS A 166 13.62 -26.65 23.91
N SER A 167 13.78 -27.94 23.70
CA SER A 167 13.20 -28.64 22.54
C SER A 167 11.70 -28.31 22.55
N HIS A 168 11.30 -27.25 21.81
CA HIS A 168 9.89 -26.97 21.61
C HIS A 168 9.29 -28.16 20.88
N THR A 169 8.54 -28.97 21.61
CA THR A 169 7.78 -30.05 21.01
C THR A 169 6.49 -29.55 20.36
N THR A 170 6.22 -28.26 20.48
CA THR A 170 5.01 -27.64 19.96
C THR A 170 5.37 -26.27 19.33
N PRO A 171 5.14 -26.06 18.02
CA PRO A 171 5.33 -24.78 17.36
C PRO A 171 4.45 -23.70 18.01
N THR A 172 4.94 -22.46 18.02
CA THR A 172 4.12 -21.30 18.38
C THR A 172 3.39 -20.83 17.13
N THR A 173 2.06 -20.85 17.16
CA THR A 173 1.22 -20.49 16.01
C THR A 173 0.37 -19.26 16.33
N GLY A 174 0.00 -18.53 15.31
CA GLY A 174 -0.88 -17.35 15.44
C GLY A 174 -1.30 -16.77 14.10
N THR A 175 -1.65 -15.51 14.13
CA THR A 175 -2.07 -14.74 12.97
C THR A 175 -1.22 -13.50 12.78
N PHE A 176 -1.07 -13.07 11.53
CA PHE A 176 -0.43 -11.84 11.13
C PHE A 176 -1.36 -11.11 10.15
N ARG A 177 -1.95 -9.99 10.59
CA ARG A 177 -2.93 -9.21 9.84
C ARG A 177 -2.29 -7.93 9.33
N ILE A 178 -2.59 -7.56 8.09
CA ILE A 178 -2.13 -6.36 7.43
C ILE A 178 -3.34 -5.63 6.88
N VAL A 179 -3.43 -4.33 7.17
CA VAL A 179 -4.49 -3.45 6.65
C VAL A 179 -3.84 -2.26 5.98
N LEU A 180 -4.13 -2.04 4.70
CA LEU A 180 -3.80 -0.80 3.99
C LEU A 180 -4.99 0.15 4.08
N LYS A 181 -4.70 1.39 4.44
CA LYS A 181 -5.68 2.46 4.51
C LYS A 181 -5.32 3.60 3.56
N HIS A 182 -6.29 4.05 2.80
CA HIS A 182 -6.25 5.30 2.04
C HIS A 182 -6.88 6.42 2.87
N GLN A 183 -6.10 7.45 3.18
CA GLN A 183 -6.44 8.52 4.12
C GLN A 183 -6.18 9.91 3.52
N PRO A 184 -6.75 10.26 2.34
CA PRO A 184 -6.48 11.51 1.63
C PRO A 184 -6.84 12.71 2.49
N GLY A 185 -5.84 13.55 2.77
CA GLY A 185 -6.00 14.72 3.65
C GLY A 185 -6.28 14.41 5.12
N LEU A 186 -6.34 13.14 5.52
CA LEU A 186 -6.65 12.68 6.88
C LEU A 186 -5.45 12.05 7.59
N LYS A 187 -4.46 11.55 6.83
CA LYS A 187 -3.26 10.93 7.41
C LYS A 187 -2.49 11.91 8.28
N ASN A 188 -2.21 11.52 9.52
CA ASN A 188 -1.43 12.26 10.48
C ASN A 188 -0.81 11.31 11.52
N GLY A 189 0.00 11.83 12.45
CA GLY A 189 0.70 11.03 13.47
C GLY A 189 -0.20 10.23 14.42
N THR A 190 -1.51 10.46 14.42
CA THR A 190 -2.49 9.81 15.30
C THR A 190 -3.64 9.13 14.57
N SER A 191 -3.72 9.26 13.23
CA SER A 191 -4.75 8.58 12.46
C SER A 191 -4.59 7.07 12.59
N GLY A 192 -5.67 6.37 12.95
CA GLY A 192 -5.71 4.91 13.12
C GLY A 192 -6.42 4.22 11.96
N VAL A 193 -6.54 2.92 12.06
CA VAL A 193 -7.15 2.03 11.05
C VAL A 193 -8.62 2.36 10.74
N ASN A 194 -9.30 3.06 11.63
CA ASN A 194 -10.69 3.48 11.45
C ASN A 194 -10.85 4.81 10.71
N ILE A 195 -9.75 5.41 10.23
CA ILE A 195 -9.74 6.65 9.45
C ILE A 195 -9.45 6.32 7.99
N GLY A 196 -10.21 6.92 7.08
CA GLY A 196 -10.09 6.70 5.63
C GLY A 196 -10.71 5.39 5.15
N GLU A 197 -10.53 5.08 3.88
CA GLU A 197 -11.03 3.87 3.23
C GLU A 197 -10.05 2.71 3.39
N THR A 198 -10.52 1.48 3.17
CA THR A 198 -9.68 0.27 3.28
C THR A 198 -9.44 -0.26 1.89
N ASP A 199 -8.19 -0.26 1.44
CA ASP A 199 -7.79 -0.84 0.16
C ASP A 199 -7.48 -2.33 0.30
N MET A 200 -6.95 -2.73 1.47
CA MET A 200 -6.62 -4.12 1.76
C MET A 200 -6.80 -4.45 3.23
N ASP A 201 -7.32 -5.66 3.50
CA ASP A 201 -7.39 -6.25 4.83
C ASP A 201 -7.19 -7.76 4.72
N ILE A 202 -6.01 -8.24 5.11
CA ILE A 202 -5.64 -9.64 4.96
C ILE A 202 -5.02 -10.20 6.23
N THR A 203 -5.28 -11.48 6.49
CA THR A 203 -4.74 -12.20 7.65
C THR A 203 -4.08 -13.51 7.21
N PHE A 204 -2.78 -13.62 7.46
CA PHE A 204 -2.00 -14.85 7.28
C PHE A 204 -1.96 -15.67 8.57
N SER A 205 -1.87 -17.00 8.43
CA SER A 205 -1.38 -17.85 9.51
C SER A 205 0.14 -17.69 9.64
N ILE A 206 0.66 -17.73 10.86
CA ILE A 206 2.10 -17.65 11.15
C ILE A 206 2.51 -18.71 12.14
N THR A 207 3.65 -19.33 11.90
CA THR A 207 4.23 -20.38 12.76
C THR A 207 5.72 -20.11 13.00
N LEU A 208 6.13 -20.26 14.25
CA LEU A 208 7.51 -20.37 14.70
C LEU A 208 7.75 -21.83 15.09
N PRO A 209 8.54 -22.60 14.29
CA PRO A 209 8.74 -24.05 14.46
C PRO A 209 9.54 -24.44 15.69
#